data_19ed7efae0074a4c416be1e07cba6356
#
_entry.id   19ed7efae0074a4c416be1e07cba6356
#
_cell.length_a   1.000
_cell.length_b   1.000
_cell.length_c   1.000
_cell.angle_alpha   90.00
_cell.angle_beta   90.00
_cell.angle_gamma   90.00
#
_symmetry.space_group_name_H-M   'P 1'
#
loop_
_entity.id
_entity.type
_entity.pdbx_description
1 polymer ?
#
loop_
_entity_poly.entity_id
_entity_poly.type
_entity_poly.pdbx_seq_one_letter_code
_entity_poly.pdbx_strand_id
1 'polypeptide(L)'
;MMDKIYEKCVEYNKPIIFSAGMSFCDDCLMKYGKPLNFEPVAIKYPELRICIGHMGWPFIYETAAMILKYPNVYADTSMLYMDSPEQFMKDVFMNQFGRLWLDNDFGDKIMFGSNNPRFRTARIKRGLESLDIRPETLEKILGGNAEKFLGLEVK
;
A
#
# COMPACT_ATOMS: atom_id res chain seq x y z
N MET A 1 6.21 -5.01 -23.31
CA MET A 1 7.43 -5.47 -22.58
C MET A 1 7.12 -5.88 -21.14
N MET A 2 6.36 -5.10 -20.38
CA MET A 2 6.00 -5.42 -18.99
C MET A 2 5.07 -6.64 -18.86
N ASP A 3 4.22 -6.92 -19.84
CA ASP A 3 3.30 -8.09 -19.80
C ASP A 3 4.00 -9.41 -19.49
N LYS A 4 5.18 -9.65 -20.07
CA LYS A 4 5.96 -10.87 -19.78
C LYS A 4 6.36 -11.00 -18.30
N ILE A 5 6.56 -9.87 -17.62
CA ILE A 5 6.86 -9.87 -16.16
C ILE A 5 5.59 -10.23 -15.40
N TYR A 6 4.45 -9.62 -15.76
CA TYR A 6 3.16 -9.89 -15.09
C TYR A 6 2.73 -11.35 -15.27
N GLU A 7 2.88 -11.89 -16.50
CA GLU A 7 2.61 -13.31 -16.79
C GLU A 7 3.48 -14.24 -15.95
N LYS A 8 4.77 -13.91 -15.78
CA LYS A 8 5.67 -14.69 -14.91
C LYS A 8 5.31 -14.57 -13.42
N CYS A 9 4.90 -13.38 -12.97
CA CYS A 9 4.41 -13.23 -11.60
C CYS A 9 3.17 -14.10 -11.34
N VAL A 10 2.23 -14.15 -12.28
CA VAL A 10 1.04 -15.03 -12.20
C VAL A 10 1.47 -16.51 -12.22
N GLU A 11 2.30 -16.93 -13.20
CA GLU A 11 2.77 -18.31 -13.34
C GLU A 11 3.43 -18.84 -12.07
N TYR A 12 4.26 -18.02 -11.41
CA TYR A 12 4.96 -18.39 -10.18
C TYR A 12 4.22 -18.01 -8.90
N ASN A 13 2.97 -17.56 -8.99
CA ASN A 13 2.16 -17.08 -7.86
C ASN A 13 2.91 -16.03 -7.02
N LYS A 14 3.61 -15.08 -7.66
CA LYS A 14 4.36 -14.01 -7.00
C LYS A 14 3.61 -12.69 -7.13
N PRO A 15 3.53 -11.90 -6.04
CA PRO A 15 2.98 -10.57 -6.09
C PRO A 15 3.95 -9.58 -6.75
N ILE A 16 3.44 -8.41 -7.10
CA ILE A 16 4.23 -7.28 -7.59
C ILE A 16 3.96 -6.01 -6.76
N ILE A 17 5.00 -5.23 -6.54
CA ILE A 17 4.89 -3.91 -5.91
C ILE A 17 5.27 -2.85 -6.93
N PHE A 18 4.38 -1.91 -7.17
CA PHE A 18 4.66 -0.72 -7.97
C PHE A 18 5.06 0.43 -7.06
N SER A 19 6.23 1.02 -7.28
CA SER A 19 6.58 2.29 -6.67
C SER A 19 5.68 3.38 -7.25
N ALA A 20 4.72 3.83 -6.47
CA ALA A 20 3.70 4.80 -6.88
C ALA A 20 3.85 6.13 -6.13
N GLY A 21 3.16 7.15 -6.63
CA GLY A 21 3.20 8.47 -6.04
C GLY A 21 4.47 9.25 -6.35
N MET A 22 4.94 9.96 -5.35
CA MET A 22 6.14 10.79 -5.47
C MET A 22 7.40 9.92 -5.37
N SER A 23 8.29 10.09 -6.34
CA SER A 23 9.66 9.59 -6.29
C SER A 23 10.63 10.71 -5.87
N PHE A 24 11.66 10.35 -5.11
CA PHE A 24 12.78 11.26 -4.84
C PHE A 24 13.84 11.26 -5.96
N CYS A 25 13.55 10.64 -7.09
CA CYS A 25 14.39 10.67 -8.27
C CYS A 25 14.01 11.88 -9.12
N ASP A 26 14.93 12.81 -9.29
CA ASP A 26 14.69 14.08 -10.01
C ASP A 26 14.36 13.86 -11.49
N ASP A 27 14.84 12.76 -12.08
CA ASP A 27 14.61 12.40 -13.47
C ASP A 27 13.27 11.63 -13.69
N CYS A 28 12.53 11.35 -12.62
CA CYS A 28 11.28 10.57 -12.70
C CYS A 28 10.05 11.49 -12.72
N LEU A 29 9.31 11.46 -13.83
CA LEU A 29 8.06 12.23 -13.93
C LEU A 29 6.97 11.61 -13.06
N MET A 30 6.41 12.38 -12.13
CA MET A 30 5.35 11.96 -11.21
C MET A 30 4.10 11.41 -11.91
N LYS A 31 3.81 11.86 -13.14
CA LYS A 31 2.65 11.37 -13.90
C LYS A 31 2.66 9.86 -14.13
N TYR A 32 3.84 9.24 -14.16
CA TYR A 32 3.96 7.79 -14.33
C TYR A 32 3.76 7.01 -13.02
N GLY A 33 3.90 7.67 -11.87
CA GLY A 33 3.63 7.10 -10.56
C GLY A 33 2.17 7.18 -10.11
N LYS A 34 1.26 7.73 -10.91
CA LYS A 34 -0.17 7.79 -10.55
C LYS A 34 -0.76 6.38 -10.41
N PRO A 35 -1.46 6.08 -9.31
CA PRO A 35 -2.05 4.76 -9.06
C PRO A 35 -2.93 4.25 -10.20
N LEU A 36 -3.74 5.11 -10.82
CA LEU A 36 -4.61 4.74 -11.94
C LEU A 36 -3.86 4.27 -13.20
N ASN A 37 -2.56 4.55 -13.33
CA ASN A 37 -1.76 4.00 -14.43
C ASN A 37 -1.63 2.46 -14.32
N PHE A 38 -1.85 1.88 -13.15
CA PHE A 38 -1.77 0.43 -12.91
C PHE A 38 -3.13 -0.26 -13.02
N GLU A 39 -4.23 0.48 -13.22
CA GLU A 39 -5.58 -0.05 -13.37
C GLU A 39 -5.69 -1.08 -14.52
N PRO A 40 -5.11 -0.84 -15.72
CA PRO A 40 -5.14 -1.83 -16.80
C PRO A 40 -4.50 -3.17 -16.42
N VAL A 41 -3.47 -3.14 -15.57
CA VAL A 41 -2.79 -4.36 -15.08
C VAL A 41 -3.71 -5.12 -14.11
N ALA A 42 -4.37 -4.41 -13.19
CA ALA A 42 -5.29 -5.01 -12.23
C ALA A 42 -6.48 -5.71 -12.93
N ILE A 43 -6.97 -5.14 -14.03
CA ILE A 43 -8.04 -5.71 -14.85
C ILE A 43 -7.56 -6.91 -15.66
N LYS A 44 -6.42 -6.78 -16.32
CA LYS A 44 -5.91 -7.81 -17.24
C LYS A 44 -5.41 -9.06 -16.52
N TYR A 45 -4.90 -8.90 -15.30
CA TYR A 45 -4.32 -9.98 -14.49
C TYR A 45 -5.00 -10.06 -13.11
N PRO A 46 -6.25 -10.53 -13.03
CA PRO A 46 -7.00 -10.53 -11.77
C PRO A 46 -6.39 -11.46 -10.70
N GLU A 47 -5.60 -12.45 -11.10
CA GLU A 47 -4.87 -13.33 -10.17
C GLU A 47 -3.58 -12.70 -9.63
N LEU A 48 -3.07 -11.63 -10.28
CA LEU A 48 -1.86 -10.96 -9.86
C LEU A 48 -2.13 -10.09 -8.64
N ARG A 49 -1.52 -10.40 -7.51
CA ARG A 49 -1.56 -9.54 -6.33
C ARG A 49 -0.66 -8.32 -6.55
N ILE A 50 -1.26 -7.12 -6.51
CA ILE A 50 -0.61 -5.85 -6.82
C ILE A 50 -0.58 -5.01 -5.55
N CYS A 51 0.59 -4.47 -5.19
CA CYS A 51 0.70 -3.46 -4.14
C CYS A 51 1.05 -2.11 -4.76
N ILE A 52 0.25 -1.10 -4.41
CA ILE A 52 0.55 0.30 -4.68
C ILE A 52 1.44 0.81 -3.54
N GLY A 53 2.72 0.95 -3.81
CA GLY A 53 3.69 1.42 -2.82
C GLY A 53 3.39 2.84 -2.34
N HIS A 54 3.75 3.12 -1.08
CA HIS A 54 3.70 4.47 -0.49
C HIS A 54 2.27 5.04 -0.39
N MET A 55 1.24 4.19 -0.35
CA MET A 55 -0.16 4.60 -0.50
C MET A 55 -0.41 5.48 -1.75
N GLY A 56 0.54 5.46 -2.71
CA GLY A 56 0.52 6.32 -3.89
C GLY A 56 0.63 7.82 -3.60
N TRP A 57 1.10 8.19 -2.40
CA TRP A 57 1.13 9.60 -1.99
C TRP A 57 1.86 10.50 -3.02
N PRO A 58 1.30 11.67 -3.40
CA PRO A 58 0.12 12.34 -2.85
C PRO A 58 -1.23 11.93 -3.47
N PHE A 59 -1.29 10.96 -4.39
CA PHE A 59 -2.51 10.53 -5.09
C PHE A 59 -3.30 9.48 -4.28
N ILE A 60 -3.45 9.69 -2.98
CA ILE A 60 -4.03 8.70 -2.05
C ILE A 60 -5.47 8.30 -2.38
N TYR A 61 -6.28 9.22 -2.92
CA TYR A 61 -7.66 8.92 -3.32
C TYR A 61 -7.72 8.01 -4.55
N GLU A 62 -6.75 8.10 -5.48
CA GLU A 62 -6.63 7.15 -6.58
C GLU A 62 -6.31 5.75 -6.06
N THR A 63 -5.39 5.65 -5.08
CA THR A 63 -5.07 4.38 -4.40
C THR A 63 -6.29 3.82 -3.69
N ALA A 64 -7.01 4.65 -2.93
CA ALA A 64 -8.23 4.26 -2.24
C ALA A 64 -9.27 3.69 -3.21
N ALA A 65 -9.50 4.37 -4.34
CA ALA A 65 -10.41 3.88 -5.37
C ALA A 65 -9.95 2.52 -5.94
N MET A 66 -8.65 2.35 -6.17
CA MET A 66 -8.08 1.09 -6.68
C MET A 66 -8.30 -0.07 -5.69
N ILE A 67 -7.99 0.10 -4.41
CA ILE A 67 -8.13 -0.97 -3.41
C ILE A 67 -9.59 -1.30 -3.09
N LEU A 68 -10.51 -0.35 -3.19
CA LEU A 68 -11.94 -0.59 -3.05
C LEU A 68 -12.53 -1.34 -4.24
N LYS A 69 -12.07 -1.02 -5.45
CA LYS A 69 -12.62 -1.56 -6.68
C LYS A 69 -12.06 -2.93 -7.05
N TYR A 70 -10.77 -3.16 -6.80
CA TYR A 70 -10.07 -4.36 -7.27
C TYR A 70 -9.62 -5.26 -6.11
N PRO A 71 -10.13 -6.51 -6.04
CA PRO A 71 -9.83 -7.43 -4.93
C PRO A 71 -8.35 -7.82 -4.88
N ASN A 72 -7.63 -7.77 -5.99
CA ASN A 72 -6.21 -8.11 -6.13
C ASN A 72 -5.26 -6.92 -5.86
N VAL A 73 -5.79 -5.73 -5.51
CA VAL A 73 -4.99 -4.54 -5.23
C VAL A 73 -4.88 -4.28 -3.73
N TYR A 74 -3.68 -3.99 -3.30
CA TYR A 74 -3.23 -3.66 -1.94
C TYR A 74 -2.44 -2.36 -1.97
N ALA A 75 -2.14 -1.79 -0.80
CA ALA A 75 -1.20 -0.69 -0.68
C ALA A 75 -0.34 -0.83 0.58
N ASP A 76 0.77 -0.09 0.63
CA ASP A 76 1.64 -0.08 1.81
C ASP A 76 1.84 1.33 2.38
N THR A 77 2.32 1.37 3.62
CA THR A 77 2.57 2.61 4.38
C THR A 77 4.00 3.13 4.24
N SER A 78 4.84 2.53 3.38
CA SER A 78 6.20 3.01 3.19
C SER A 78 6.19 4.47 2.72
N MET A 79 7.17 5.26 3.15
CA MET A 79 7.24 6.71 2.89
C MET A 79 6.08 7.59 3.41
N LEU A 80 5.10 7.06 4.13
CA LEU A 80 4.13 7.90 4.86
C LEU A 80 4.80 8.49 6.11
N TYR A 81 5.80 9.34 5.88
CA TYR A 81 6.59 9.97 6.91
C TYR A 81 7.33 11.19 6.36
N MET A 82 6.87 12.37 6.73
CA MET A 82 7.58 13.62 6.39
C MET A 82 8.35 14.12 7.62
N ASP A 83 7.68 14.75 8.58
CA ASP A 83 8.27 15.26 9.80
C ASP A 83 7.92 14.40 11.02
N SER A 84 6.66 14.14 11.26
CA SER A 84 6.13 13.27 12.31
C SER A 84 5.33 12.11 11.70
N PRO A 85 5.76 10.85 11.87
CA PRO A 85 4.98 9.71 11.40
C PRO A 85 3.58 9.66 12.00
N GLU A 86 3.46 9.97 13.29
CA GLU A 86 2.18 9.98 14.00
C GLU A 86 1.22 11.00 13.40
N GLN A 87 1.71 12.22 13.17
CA GLN A 87 0.88 13.29 12.57
C GLN A 87 0.53 12.95 11.12
N PHE A 88 1.48 12.45 10.35
CA PHE A 88 1.27 12.15 8.95
C PHE A 88 0.30 10.98 8.75
N MET A 89 0.43 9.90 9.53
CA MET A 89 -0.50 8.77 9.51
C MET A 89 -1.91 9.20 9.91
N LYS A 90 -2.02 10.02 10.96
CA LYS A 90 -3.29 10.58 11.40
C LYS A 90 -3.92 11.46 10.31
N ASP A 91 -3.13 12.30 9.66
CA ASP A 91 -3.63 13.15 8.59
C ASP A 91 -4.17 12.31 7.42
N VAL A 92 -3.41 11.36 6.92
CA VAL A 92 -3.83 10.52 5.80
C VAL A 92 -5.04 9.65 6.17
N PHE A 93 -4.95 8.86 7.23
CA PHE A 93 -5.96 7.83 7.49
C PHE A 93 -7.16 8.31 8.33
N MET A 94 -6.98 9.31 9.19
CA MET A 94 -8.06 9.78 10.05
C MET A 94 -8.73 11.06 9.51
N ASN A 95 -7.92 12.03 9.06
CA ASN A 95 -8.45 13.32 8.65
C ASN A 95 -8.94 13.34 7.20
N GLN A 96 -8.17 12.74 6.26
CA GLN A 96 -8.51 12.77 4.83
C GLN A 96 -9.52 11.69 4.45
N PHE A 97 -9.39 10.47 4.96
CA PHE A 97 -10.36 9.41 4.68
C PHE A 97 -11.48 9.32 5.73
N GLY A 98 -11.16 9.59 6.98
CA GLY A 98 -12.09 9.48 8.11
C GLY A 98 -11.81 8.24 8.97
N ARG A 99 -12.14 8.38 10.25
CA ARG A 99 -11.73 7.47 11.33
C ARG A 99 -12.05 5.99 11.10
N LEU A 100 -13.15 5.69 10.43
CA LEU A 100 -13.63 4.30 10.31
C LEU A 100 -13.17 3.57 9.04
N TRP A 101 -12.51 4.27 8.11
CA TRP A 101 -12.15 3.67 6.83
C TRP A 101 -11.13 2.53 6.95
N LEU A 102 -10.13 2.67 7.82
CA LEU A 102 -9.19 1.56 8.08
C LEU A 102 -9.91 0.35 8.67
N ASP A 103 -10.83 0.57 9.60
CA ASP A 103 -11.52 -0.52 10.28
C ASP A 103 -12.57 -1.23 9.42
N ASN A 104 -13.23 -0.49 8.52
CA ASN A 104 -14.36 -1.01 7.77
C ASN A 104 -14.03 -1.36 6.31
N ASP A 105 -13.11 -0.60 5.68
CA ASP A 105 -12.90 -0.68 4.23
C ASP A 105 -11.47 -1.08 3.83
N PHE A 106 -10.45 -0.52 4.50
CA PHE A 106 -9.05 -0.70 4.08
C PHE A 106 -8.25 -1.70 4.91
N GLY A 107 -8.74 -2.11 6.07
CA GLY A 107 -7.99 -2.92 7.02
C GLY A 107 -7.41 -4.22 6.48
N ASP A 108 -8.04 -4.81 5.47
CA ASP A 108 -7.56 -6.04 4.81
C ASP A 108 -6.65 -5.77 3.59
N LYS A 109 -6.39 -4.52 3.26
CA LYS A 109 -5.70 -4.10 2.02
C LYS A 109 -4.45 -3.26 2.24
N ILE A 110 -4.30 -2.68 3.42
CA ILE A 110 -3.11 -1.90 3.77
C ILE A 110 -2.08 -2.80 4.44
N MET A 111 -0.83 -2.67 4.04
CA MET A 111 0.31 -3.40 4.61
C MET A 111 1.30 -2.42 5.24
N PHE A 112 1.93 -2.85 6.33
CA PHE A 112 3.04 -2.11 6.91
C PHE A 112 4.25 -2.12 5.99
N GLY A 113 4.76 -0.93 5.69
CA GLY A 113 6.03 -0.71 5.01
C GLY A 113 6.74 0.49 5.61
N SER A 114 8.07 0.46 5.68
CA SER A 114 8.87 1.55 6.25
C SER A 114 9.87 2.17 5.29
N ASN A 115 10.07 1.56 4.12
CA ASN A 115 11.14 1.96 3.19
C ASN A 115 12.53 1.98 3.86
N ASN A 116 12.78 1.04 4.78
CA ASN A 116 14.09 0.86 5.41
C ASN A 116 15.15 0.49 4.35
N PRO A 117 16.38 1.02 4.40
CA PRO A 117 17.01 1.77 5.48
C PRO A 117 16.78 3.29 5.44
N ARG A 118 16.06 3.81 4.44
CA ARG A 118 15.84 5.25 4.28
C ARG A 118 15.10 5.85 5.48
N PHE A 119 14.07 5.15 5.97
CA PHE A 119 13.30 5.54 7.15
C PHE A 119 13.38 4.48 8.23
N ARG A 120 13.35 4.93 9.48
CA ARG A 120 13.42 4.03 10.64
C ARG A 120 12.11 3.29 10.84
N THR A 121 12.13 1.98 10.70
CA THR A 121 10.98 1.08 10.85
C THR A 121 10.18 1.35 12.13
N ALA A 122 10.85 1.48 13.27
CA ALA A 122 10.20 1.73 14.56
C ALA A 122 9.41 3.06 14.60
N ARG A 123 9.81 4.07 13.84
CA ARG A 123 9.06 5.35 13.78
C ARG A 123 7.79 5.21 12.99
N ILE A 124 7.83 4.53 11.84
CA ILE A 124 6.64 4.27 11.03
C ILE A 124 5.65 3.40 11.80
N LYS A 125 6.15 2.35 12.47
CA LYS A 125 5.33 1.48 13.32
C LYS A 125 4.58 2.27 14.40
N ARG A 126 5.29 3.13 15.15
CA ARG A 126 4.64 4.00 16.15
C ARG A 126 3.59 4.92 15.54
N GLY A 127 3.81 5.41 14.31
CA GLY A 127 2.80 6.20 13.61
C GLY A 127 1.50 5.43 13.41
N LEU A 128 1.57 4.17 13.02
CA LEU A 128 0.38 3.30 12.90
C LEU A 128 -0.23 2.97 14.26
N GLU A 129 0.59 2.63 15.26
CA GLU A 129 0.16 2.31 16.62
C GLU A 129 -0.51 3.50 17.34
N SER A 130 -0.27 4.73 16.87
CA SER A 130 -0.89 5.94 17.41
C SER A 130 -2.30 6.21 16.86
N LEU A 131 -2.74 5.44 15.84
CA LEU A 131 -4.08 5.61 15.27
C LEU A 131 -5.15 4.97 16.17
N ASP A 132 -6.31 5.64 16.25
CA ASP A 132 -7.49 5.11 16.95
C ASP A 132 -8.23 4.11 16.06
N ILE A 133 -7.66 2.91 15.92
CA ILE A 133 -8.20 1.78 15.14
C ILE A 133 -8.32 0.53 16.01
N ARG A 134 -9.12 -0.44 15.56
CA ARG A 134 -9.28 -1.70 16.28
C ARG A 134 -7.97 -2.47 16.33
N PRO A 135 -7.67 -3.16 17.45
CA PRO A 135 -6.47 -3.98 17.57
C PRO A 135 -6.30 -5.00 16.44
N GLU A 136 -7.41 -5.63 16.02
CA GLU A 136 -7.42 -6.60 14.94
C GLU A 136 -7.05 -5.99 13.59
N THR A 137 -7.49 -4.75 13.34
CA THR A 137 -7.11 -3.98 12.14
C THR A 137 -5.62 -3.66 12.14
N LEU A 138 -5.10 -3.22 13.29
CA LEU A 138 -3.68 -2.93 13.45
C LEU A 138 -2.82 -4.19 13.23
N GLU A 139 -3.21 -5.33 13.79
CA GLU A 139 -2.50 -6.61 13.60
C GLU A 139 -2.45 -7.03 12.13
N LYS A 140 -3.58 -6.93 11.42
CA LYS A 140 -3.64 -7.19 9.97
C LYS A 140 -2.68 -6.28 9.20
N ILE A 141 -2.67 -4.98 9.48
CA ILE A 141 -1.80 -4.02 8.81
C ILE A 141 -0.33 -4.31 9.12
N LEU A 142 0.01 -4.62 10.37
CA LEU A 142 1.40 -4.85 10.79
C LEU A 142 2.03 -6.13 10.23
N GLY A 143 1.22 -7.14 9.84
CA GLY A 143 1.77 -8.39 9.31
C GLY A 143 0.79 -9.26 8.54
N GLY A 144 -0.41 -9.48 9.05
CA GLY A 144 -1.36 -10.44 8.48
C GLY A 144 -1.71 -10.20 7.00
N ASN A 145 -1.82 -8.95 6.58
CA ASN A 145 -2.08 -8.64 5.16
C ASN A 145 -0.87 -8.93 4.28
N ALA A 146 0.35 -8.71 4.78
CA ALA A 146 1.57 -9.02 4.05
C ALA A 146 1.74 -10.54 3.87
N GLU A 147 1.39 -11.34 4.85
CA GLU A 147 1.38 -12.81 4.75
C GLU A 147 0.45 -13.28 3.64
N LYS A 148 -0.79 -12.77 3.60
CA LYS A 148 -1.76 -13.05 2.53
C LYS A 148 -1.25 -12.58 1.17
N PHE A 149 -0.73 -11.36 1.11
CA PHE A 149 -0.19 -10.77 -0.12
C PHE A 149 0.98 -11.59 -0.69
N LEU A 150 1.85 -12.10 0.16
CA LEU A 150 2.98 -12.94 -0.23
C LEU A 150 2.57 -14.39 -0.55
N GLY A 151 1.37 -14.80 -0.17
CA GLY A 151 0.91 -16.19 -0.30
C GLY A 151 1.63 -17.13 0.67
N LEU A 152 1.96 -16.64 1.87
CA LEU A 152 2.54 -17.45 2.92
C LEU A 152 1.42 -18.23 3.62
N GLU A 153 1.62 -19.54 3.78
CA GLU A 153 0.75 -20.34 4.63
C GLU A 153 1.02 -19.96 6.09
N VAL A 154 0.01 -19.45 6.77
CA VAL A 154 0.04 -19.28 8.23
C VAL A 154 -0.05 -20.69 8.82
N LYS A 155 1.05 -21.17 9.39
CA LYS A 155 1.08 -22.43 10.14
C LYS A 155 0.52 -22.24 11.53
#